data_04d07fe57d6b89a39b21587f69607869
#
_entry.id   04d07fe57d6b89a39b21587f69607869
#
_cell.length_a   1.000
_cell.length_b   1.000
_cell.length_c   1.000
_cell.angle_alpha   90.00
_cell.angle_beta   90.00
_cell.angle_gamma   90.00
#
_symmetry.space_group_name_H-M   'P 1'
#
loop_
_entity.id
_entity.type
_entity.pdbx_description
1 polymer ?
#
loop_
_entity_poly.entity_id
_entity_poly.type
_entity_poly.pdbx_seq_one_letter_code
_entity_poly.pdbx_strand_id
1 'polypeptide(L)'
;LPVIVRGDKTGDTSVDSLERCSLDFRSKGNRREKSAHATMLEYLNNTENIYGIIANGPTLRLIRNSGQLVKLTYIEFDLRRMLEEDKYAEFCLMFRILHASRFFVEGDSPSIIEKYFNLSIESGNRIRDGLSQAAQRAMTIIGNAAVAGAGEGNERLRSQIESGELTADV
;
A
#
# COMPACT_ATOMS: atom_id res chain seq x y z
N LEU A 1 20.59 -7.27 2.28
CA LEU A 1 19.61 -6.22 2.02
C LEU A 1 20.29 -5.12 1.19
N PRO A 2 19.97 -4.96 -0.12
CA PRO A 2 20.53 -3.92 -0.97
C PRO A 2 20.00 -2.54 -0.59
N VAL A 3 20.84 -1.50 -0.76
CA VAL A 3 20.51 -0.11 -0.46
C VAL A 3 20.88 0.77 -1.64
N ILE A 4 19.96 1.59 -2.13
CA ILE A 4 20.20 2.64 -3.12
C ILE A 4 19.98 4.00 -2.46
N VAL A 5 20.98 4.88 -2.52
CA VAL A 5 20.86 6.26 -2.07
C VAL A 5 20.88 7.17 -3.28
N ARG A 6 19.84 7.99 -3.43
CA ARG A 6 19.75 9.02 -4.44
C ARG A 6 19.99 10.38 -3.78
N GLY A 7 21.08 11.04 -4.11
CA GLY A 7 21.41 12.38 -3.62
C GLY A 7 21.22 13.43 -4.71
N ASP A 8 20.95 14.66 -4.31
CA ASP A 8 21.12 15.82 -5.18
C ASP A 8 22.59 16.25 -5.13
N LYS A 9 23.21 16.39 -6.31
CA LYS A 9 24.61 16.80 -6.44
C LYS A 9 24.81 18.32 -6.25
N THR A 10 23.73 19.09 -6.23
CA THR A 10 23.80 20.56 -6.30
C THR A 10 23.62 21.26 -4.96
N GLY A 11 23.19 20.57 -3.91
CA GLY A 11 22.89 21.19 -2.60
C GLY A 11 21.75 22.22 -2.65
N ASP A 12 21.03 22.30 -3.76
CA ASP A 12 19.93 23.22 -3.98
C ASP A 12 18.66 22.68 -3.30
N THR A 13 18.08 23.49 -2.40
CA THR A 13 16.86 23.15 -1.65
C THR A 13 15.58 23.66 -2.32
N SER A 14 15.63 24.07 -3.59
CA SER A 14 14.46 24.51 -4.33
C SER A 14 13.42 23.38 -4.53
N VAL A 15 12.15 23.74 -4.72
CA VAL A 15 11.06 22.77 -4.97
C VAL A 15 11.36 21.88 -6.17
N ASP A 16 11.97 22.44 -7.22
CA ASP A 16 12.39 21.71 -8.43
C ASP A 16 13.49 20.67 -8.13
N SER A 17 14.38 20.94 -7.18
CA SER A 17 15.41 19.98 -6.77
C SER A 17 14.82 18.84 -5.95
N LEU A 18 13.84 19.13 -5.09
CA LEU A 18 13.12 18.12 -4.32
C LEU A 18 12.30 17.17 -5.22
N GLU A 19 11.66 17.70 -6.25
CA GLU A 19 10.97 16.87 -7.25
C GLU A 19 11.95 15.97 -8.01
N ARG A 20 13.10 16.49 -8.40
CA ARG A 20 14.16 15.70 -9.08
C ARG A 20 14.79 14.63 -8.21
N CYS A 21 14.83 14.85 -6.89
CA CYS A 21 15.28 13.87 -5.92
C CYS A 21 14.20 12.86 -5.52
N SER A 22 12.95 13.04 -5.95
CA SER A 22 11.88 12.07 -5.67
C SER A 22 12.29 10.66 -6.07
N LEU A 23 11.96 9.69 -5.22
CA LEU A 23 12.27 8.26 -5.45
C LEU A 23 11.56 7.71 -6.69
N ASP A 24 10.48 8.35 -7.11
CA ASP A 24 9.66 7.98 -8.27
C ASP A 24 9.96 8.87 -9.49
N PHE A 25 10.82 9.89 -9.33
CA PHE A 25 11.14 10.82 -10.41
C PHE A 25 11.85 10.11 -11.58
N ARG A 26 11.35 10.40 -12.77
CA ARG A 26 11.92 9.95 -14.04
C ARG A 26 12.18 11.18 -14.92
N SER A 27 13.41 11.40 -15.37
CA SER A 27 13.74 12.50 -16.25
C SER A 27 12.96 12.43 -17.57
N LYS A 28 12.25 13.52 -17.91
CA LYS A 28 11.43 13.59 -19.15
C LYS A 28 12.26 13.55 -20.44
N GLY A 29 13.57 13.86 -20.36
CA GLY A 29 14.46 13.96 -21.54
C GLY A 29 15.20 12.67 -21.88
N ASN A 30 15.27 11.71 -20.98
CA ASN A 30 16.02 10.48 -21.19
C ASN A 30 15.13 9.25 -20.96
N ARG A 31 14.66 8.65 -22.05
CA ARG A 31 13.78 7.45 -22.01
C ARG A 31 14.43 6.25 -21.31
N ARG A 32 15.75 6.27 -21.13
CA ARG A 32 16.52 5.18 -20.49
C ARG A 32 16.72 5.36 -18.99
N GLU A 33 16.44 6.55 -18.46
CA GLU A 33 16.64 6.82 -17.03
C GLU A 33 15.46 6.29 -16.23
N LYS A 34 15.74 5.31 -15.38
CA LYS A 34 14.76 4.70 -14.47
C LYS A 34 14.73 5.46 -13.14
N SER A 35 13.58 5.50 -12.49
CA SER A 35 13.50 6.00 -11.12
C SER A 35 14.28 5.09 -10.16
N ALA A 36 14.67 5.61 -8.99
CA ALA A 36 15.34 4.82 -7.97
C ALA A 36 14.48 3.61 -7.56
N HIS A 37 13.16 3.81 -7.47
CA HIS A 37 12.20 2.74 -7.19
C HIS A 37 12.22 1.64 -8.27
N ALA A 38 12.13 2.03 -9.55
CA ALA A 38 12.16 1.07 -10.66
C ALA A 38 13.50 0.32 -10.75
N THR A 39 14.61 1.00 -10.47
CA THR A 39 15.96 0.39 -10.46
C THR A 39 16.07 -0.65 -9.34
N MET A 40 15.55 -0.34 -8.14
CA MET A 40 15.55 -1.29 -7.03
C MET A 40 14.68 -2.51 -7.34
N LEU A 41 13.47 -2.32 -7.89
CA LEU A 41 12.61 -3.44 -8.26
C LEU A 41 13.27 -4.35 -9.31
N GLU A 42 13.90 -3.76 -10.33
CA GLU A 42 14.62 -4.54 -11.32
C GLU A 42 15.77 -5.35 -10.69
N TYR A 43 16.51 -4.73 -9.77
CA TYR A 43 17.56 -5.43 -9.03
C TYR A 43 16.99 -6.58 -8.20
N LEU A 44 15.92 -6.35 -7.46
CA LEU A 44 15.27 -7.39 -6.63
C LEU A 44 14.70 -8.53 -7.47
N ASN A 45 14.16 -8.22 -8.66
CA ASN A 45 13.66 -9.24 -9.59
C ASN A 45 14.77 -10.12 -10.20
N ASN A 46 15.98 -9.56 -10.31
CA ASN A 46 17.15 -10.27 -10.86
C ASN A 46 17.98 -10.96 -9.78
N THR A 47 17.62 -10.82 -8.51
CA THR A 47 18.33 -11.39 -7.37
C THR A 47 17.36 -12.14 -6.46
N GLU A 48 17.89 -12.96 -5.57
CA GLU A 48 17.10 -13.66 -4.56
C GLU A 48 16.69 -12.78 -3.37
N ASN A 49 17.00 -11.48 -3.42
CA ASN A 49 16.67 -10.57 -2.35
C ASN A 49 15.17 -10.21 -2.39
N ILE A 50 14.49 -10.44 -1.27
CA ILE A 50 13.06 -10.10 -1.13
C ILE A 50 12.88 -8.62 -0.80
N TYR A 51 13.79 -8.01 -0.06
CA TYR A 51 13.70 -6.64 0.43
C TYR A 51 14.84 -5.77 -0.08
N GLY A 52 14.55 -4.48 -0.28
CA GLY A 52 15.53 -3.45 -0.60
C GLY A 52 15.15 -2.11 0.04
N ILE A 53 16.15 -1.26 0.27
CA ILE A 53 15.96 0.09 0.81
C ILE A 53 16.37 1.11 -0.24
N ILE A 54 15.56 2.13 -0.42
CA ILE A 54 15.93 3.32 -1.19
C ILE A 54 15.73 4.57 -0.33
N ALA A 55 16.64 5.54 -0.47
CA ALA A 55 16.59 6.79 0.26
C ALA A 55 17.04 7.96 -0.61
N ASN A 56 16.53 9.16 -0.35
CA ASN A 56 16.93 10.41 -1.02
C ASN A 56 17.22 11.55 -0.02
N GLY A 57 17.53 11.20 1.22
CA GLY A 57 17.72 12.16 2.32
C GLY A 57 16.42 12.39 3.09
N PRO A 58 15.43 13.13 2.55
CA PRO A 58 14.18 13.39 3.28
C PRO A 58 13.25 12.18 3.39
N THR A 59 13.38 11.19 2.50
CA THR A 59 12.49 10.02 2.46
C THR A 59 13.29 8.73 2.46
N LEU A 60 12.81 7.74 3.21
CA LEU A 60 13.33 6.39 3.20
C LEU A 60 12.19 5.42 2.89
N ARG A 61 12.43 4.52 1.93
CA ARG A 61 11.42 3.54 1.50
C ARG A 61 11.99 2.13 1.60
N LEU A 62 11.31 1.26 2.33
CA LEU A 62 11.55 -0.17 2.34
C LEU A 62 10.65 -0.81 1.30
N ILE A 63 11.23 -1.46 0.31
CA ILE A 63 10.53 -2.14 -0.78
C ILE A 63 10.57 -3.64 -0.55
N ARG A 64 9.45 -4.32 -0.76
CA ARG A 64 9.37 -5.76 -0.84
C ARG A 64 9.09 -6.20 -2.27
N ASN A 65 9.90 -7.13 -2.76
CA ASN A 65 9.60 -7.81 -4.03
C ASN A 65 8.43 -8.78 -3.82
N SER A 66 7.30 -8.50 -4.46
CA SER A 66 6.10 -9.35 -4.36
C SER A 66 6.03 -10.44 -5.43
N GLY A 67 6.99 -10.47 -6.36
CA GLY A 67 6.93 -11.37 -7.53
C GLY A 67 5.75 -11.12 -8.48
N GLN A 68 4.86 -10.21 -8.12
CA GLN A 68 3.72 -9.80 -8.94
C GLN A 68 3.95 -8.39 -9.49
N LEU A 69 4.04 -8.27 -10.79
CA LEU A 69 4.30 -7.02 -11.52
C LEU A 69 3.28 -5.88 -11.25
N VAL A 70 2.16 -6.20 -10.62
CA VAL A 70 0.99 -5.31 -10.55
C VAL A 70 0.86 -4.59 -9.20
N LYS A 71 1.53 -5.03 -8.14
CA LYS A 71 1.33 -4.45 -6.81
C LYS A 71 2.65 -3.96 -6.20
N LEU A 72 2.83 -2.64 -6.20
CA LEU A 72 3.91 -2.01 -5.46
C LEU A 72 3.70 -2.23 -3.96
N THR A 73 4.63 -2.96 -3.32
CA THR A 73 4.59 -3.20 -1.89
C THR A 73 5.78 -2.50 -1.25
N TYR A 74 5.53 -1.40 -0.57
CA TYR A 74 6.56 -0.66 0.14
C TYR A 74 5.99 0.03 1.39
N ILE A 75 6.89 0.35 2.31
CA ILE A 75 6.64 1.25 3.44
C ILE A 75 7.54 2.46 3.25
N GLU A 76 6.96 3.65 3.33
CA GLU A 76 7.70 4.90 3.19
C GLU A 76 7.70 5.68 4.52
N PHE A 77 8.84 6.24 4.85
CA PHE A 77 9.08 7.05 6.03
C PHE A 77 9.51 8.46 5.58
N ASP A 78 8.77 9.47 6.01
CA ASP A 78 9.12 10.87 5.83
C ASP A 78 10.06 11.31 6.95
N LEU A 79 11.37 11.18 6.71
CA LEU A 79 12.41 11.51 7.69
C LEU A 79 12.43 13.00 8.01
N ARG A 80 12.15 13.87 7.03
CA ARG A 80 12.11 15.31 7.26
C ARG A 80 11.03 15.65 8.27
N ARG A 81 9.81 15.17 8.01
CA ARG A 81 8.68 15.42 8.90
C ARG A 81 8.89 14.83 10.29
N MET A 82 9.49 13.65 10.39
CA MET A 82 9.81 13.03 11.67
C MET A 82 10.75 13.90 12.51
N LEU A 83 11.74 14.54 11.87
CA LEU A 83 12.74 15.37 12.55
C LEU A 83 12.22 16.79 12.83
N GLU A 84 11.49 17.40 11.90
CA GLU A 84 10.97 18.77 12.05
C GLU A 84 9.81 18.86 13.05
N GLU A 85 8.99 17.81 13.15
CA GLU A 85 7.82 17.77 14.04
C GLU A 85 8.06 16.90 15.30
N ASP A 86 9.30 16.51 15.60
CA ASP A 86 9.68 15.70 16.76
C ASP A 86 8.84 14.40 16.93
N LYS A 87 8.53 13.72 15.82
CA LYS A 87 7.68 12.53 15.82
C LYS A 87 8.41 11.28 16.30
N TYR A 88 8.74 11.27 17.57
CA TYR A 88 9.50 10.19 18.19
C TYR A 88 8.85 8.82 18.07
N ALA A 89 7.53 8.73 18.14
CA ALA A 89 6.81 7.45 18.00
C ALA A 89 6.98 6.84 16.59
N GLU A 90 6.91 7.66 15.54
CA GLU A 90 7.13 7.23 14.15
C GLU A 90 8.59 6.80 13.94
N PHE A 91 9.54 7.56 14.50
CA PHE A 91 10.95 7.19 14.47
C PHE A 91 11.20 5.84 15.16
N CYS A 92 10.64 5.61 16.35
CA CYS A 92 10.74 4.32 17.03
C CYS A 92 10.16 3.16 16.20
N LEU A 93 9.04 3.40 15.51
CA LEU A 93 8.43 2.41 14.62
C LEU A 93 9.37 2.09 13.45
N MET A 94 9.88 3.12 12.77
CA MET A 94 10.87 2.99 11.70
C MET A 94 12.08 2.18 12.16
N PHE A 95 12.68 2.56 13.29
CA PHE A 95 13.84 1.86 13.85
C PHE A 95 13.54 0.38 14.11
N ARG A 96 12.38 0.06 14.68
CA ARG A 96 11.98 -1.33 14.95
C ARG A 96 11.79 -2.14 13.68
N ILE A 97 11.24 -1.54 12.63
CA ILE A 97 11.01 -2.22 11.35
C ILE A 97 12.33 -2.45 10.62
N LEU A 98 13.22 -1.43 10.60
CA LEU A 98 14.48 -1.48 9.85
C LEU A 98 15.64 -2.11 10.60
N HIS A 99 15.45 -2.48 11.87
CA HIS A 99 16.51 -3.12 12.66
C HIS A 99 16.96 -4.43 12.00
N ALA A 100 18.26 -4.64 11.90
CA ALA A 100 18.86 -5.78 11.19
C ALA A 100 18.28 -7.13 11.61
N SER A 101 17.96 -7.32 12.91
CA SER A 101 17.38 -8.57 13.41
C SER A 101 16.03 -8.95 12.77
N ARG A 102 15.34 -8.01 12.10
CA ARG A 102 14.06 -8.28 11.44
C ARG A 102 14.22 -9.01 10.11
N PHE A 103 15.40 -8.89 9.50
CA PHE A 103 15.72 -9.47 8.20
C PHE A 103 16.51 -10.78 8.31
N PHE A 104 16.91 -11.16 9.51
CA PHE A 104 17.58 -12.44 9.71
C PHE A 104 16.62 -13.60 9.50
N VAL A 105 17.11 -14.59 8.76
CA VAL A 105 16.43 -15.88 8.55
C VAL A 105 17.15 -16.90 9.42
N GLU A 106 16.44 -17.60 10.27
CA GLU A 106 16.97 -18.63 11.15
C GLU A 106 16.38 -20.00 10.72
N GLY A 107 17.21 -20.83 10.09
CA GLY A 107 16.77 -22.08 9.50
C GLY A 107 15.73 -21.88 8.38
N ASP A 108 14.71 -22.72 8.34
CA ASP A 108 13.62 -22.68 7.35
C ASP A 108 12.50 -21.70 7.71
N SER A 109 12.62 -20.96 8.83
CA SER A 109 11.59 -20.03 9.26
C SER A 109 11.71 -18.70 8.52
N PRO A 110 10.59 -18.08 8.07
CA PRO A 110 10.64 -16.76 7.47
C PRO A 110 11.16 -15.72 8.46
N SER A 111 11.82 -14.67 7.96
CA SER A 111 12.28 -13.56 8.76
C SER A 111 11.13 -12.88 9.52
N ILE A 112 11.44 -12.14 10.59
CA ILE A 112 10.42 -11.46 11.40
C ILE A 112 9.63 -10.45 10.55
N ILE A 113 10.29 -9.73 9.65
CA ILE A 113 9.61 -8.77 8.76
C ILE A 113 8.64 -9.49 7.80
N GLU A 114 8.98 -10.69 7.34
CA GLU A 114 8.10 -11.50 6.49
C GLU A 114 6.89 -12.04 7.28
N LYS A 115 7.08 -12.40 8.53
CA LYS A 115 5.96 -12.76 9.43
C LYS A 115 4.99 -11.59 9.61
N TYR A 116 5.51 -10.37 9.82
CA TYR A 116 4.67 -9.16 9.92
C TYR A 116 3.92 -8.88 8.62
N PHE A 117 4.58 -9.06 7.48
CA PHE A 117 3.94 -8.90 6.17
C PHE A 117 2.77 -9.87 6.00
N ASN A 118 2.98 -11.15 6.29
CA ASN A 118 1.94 -12.19 6.17
C ASN A 118 0.77 -11.95 7.12
N LEU A 119 1.04 -11.56 8.38
CA LEU A 119 0.00 -11.15 9.33
C LEU A 119 -0.79 -9.93 8.87
N SER A 120 -0.12 -8.97 8.21
CA SER A 120 -0.78 -7.78 7.64
C SER A 120 -1.75 -8.16 6.52
N ILE A 121 -1.34 -9.05 5.63
CA ILE A 121 -2.22 -9.56 4.55
C ILE A 121 -3.42 -10.29 5.15
N GLU A 122 -3.21 -11.18 6.10
CA GLU A 122 -4.28 -11.92 6.75
C GLU A 122 -5.28 -11.00 7.47
N SER A 123 -4.76 -9.99 8.17
CA SER A 123 -5.59 -8.97 8.83
C SER A 123 -6.39 -8.15 7.82
N GLY A 124 -5.75 -7.74 6.71
CA GLY A 124 -6.41 -7.01 5.62
C GLY A 124 -7.53 -7.83 4.97
N ASN A 125 -7.32 -9.12 4.76
CA ASN A 125 -8.35 -10.01 4.22
C ASN A 125 -9.55 -10.13 5.18
N ARG A 126 -9.30 -10.33 6.47
CA ARG A 126 -10.37 -10.39 7.48
C ARG A 126 -11.21 -9.11 7.53
N ILE A 127 -10.55 -7.93 7.46
CA ILE A 127 -11.25 -6.65 7.43
C ILE A 127 -12.10 -6.51 6.16
N ARG A 128 -11.55 -6.87 5.00
CA ARG A 128 -12.27 -6.82 3.72
C ARG A 128 -13.49 -7.71 3.72
N ASP A 129 -13.36 -8.94 4.23
CA ASP A 129 -14.46 -9.90 4.29
C ASP A 129 -15.55 -9.43 5.26
N GLY A 130 -15.16 -8.89 6.41
CA GLY A 130 -16.09 -8.29 7.37
C GLY A 130 -16.82 -7.08 6.80
N LEU A 131 -16.14 -6.21 6.06
CA LEU A 131 -16.72 -5.04 5.41
C LEU A 131 -17.69 -5.46 4.29
N SER A 132 -17.34 -6.45 3.50
CA SER A 132 -18.20 -7.01 2.45
C SER A 132 -19.50 -7.57 3.05
N GLN A 133 -19.41 -8.37 4.11
CA GLN A 133 -20.59 -8.89 4.81
C GLN A 133 -21.44 -7.76 5.42
N ALA A 134 -20.81 -6.74 6.01
CA ALA A 134 -21.54 -5.60 6.57
C ALA A 134 -22.29 -4.81 5.48
N ALA A 135 -21.63 -4.59 4.32
CA ALA A 135 -22.26 -3.93 3.19
C ALA A 135 -23.46 -4.74 2.65
N GLN A 136 -23.31 -6.06 2.47
CA GLN A 136 -24.42 -6.92 2.05
C GLN A 136 -25.60 -6.87 3.03
N ARG A 137 -25.33 -6.93 4.34
CA ARG A 137 -26.37 -6.80 5.36
C ARG A 137 -27.07 -5.44 5.29
N ALA A 138 -26.31 -4.36 5.13
CA ALA A 138 -26.86 -3.01 5.01
C ALA A 138 -27.78 -2.89 3.77
N MET A 139 -27.32 -3.39 2.61
CA MET A 139 -28.13 -3.41 1.38
C MET A 139 -29.42 -4.23 1.57
N THR A 140 -29.34 -5.39 2.21
CA THR A 140 -30.52 -6.22 2.50
C THR A 140 -31.51 -5.49 3.41
N ILE A 141 -31.02 -4.82 4.47
CA ILE A 141 -31.88 -4.06 5.39
C ILE A 141 -32.57 -2.90 4.66
N ILE A 142 -31.81 -2.14 3.86
CA ILE A 142 -32.34 -1.01 3.08
C ILE A 142 -33.35 -1.51 2.04
N GLY A 143 -33.02 -2.56 1.31
CA GLY A 143 -33.91 -3.16 0.34
C GLY A 143 -35.22 -3.67 0.97
N ASN A 144 -35.12 -4.40 2.05
CA ASN A 144 -36.31 -4.89 2.78
C ASN A 144 -37.15 -3.72 3.33
N ALA A 145 -36.53 -2.67 3.86
CA ALA A 145 -37.22 -1.49 4.34
C ALA A 145 -37.94 -0.74 3.21
N ALA A 146 -37.29 -0.61 2.03
CA ALA A 146 -37.90 0.00 0.84
C ALA A 146 -39.11 -0.81 0.35
N VAL A 147 -39.02 -2.14 0.34
CA VAL A 147 -40.13 -3.03 -0.07
C VAL A 147 -41.25 -3.09 1.01
N ALA A 148 -40.89 -2.98 2.29
CA ALA A 148 -41.85 -3.04 3.40
C ALA A 148 -42.57 -1.72 3.69
N GLY A 149 -42.05 -0.58 3.20
CA GLY A 149 -42.63 0.74 3.42
C GLY A 149 -44.08 0.85 2.86
N ALA A 150 -44.93 1.57 3.57
CA ALA A 150 -46.31 1.78 3.18
C ALA A 150 -46.41 3.03 2.24
N GLY A 151 -46.64 2.82 0.94
CA GLY A 151 -46.86 3.90 -0.05
C GLY A 151 -47.03 3.36 -1.45
N GLU A 152 -47.75 4.11 -2.31
CA GLU A 152 -48.03 3.72 -3.72
C GLU A 152 -46.74 3.41 -4.52
N GLY A 153 -45.64 4.09 -4.24
CA GLY A 153 -44.32 3.82 -4.88
C GLY A 153 -43.76 2.45 -4.54
N ASN A 154 -44.04 1.95 -3.34
CA ASN A 154 -43.54 0.66 -2.87
C ASN A 154 -44.39 -0.53 -3.33
N GLU A 155 -45.68 -0.34 -3.56
CA GLU A 155 -46.53 -1.35 -4.17
C GLU A 155 -46.14 -1.63 -5.61
N ARG A 156 -45.74 -0.59 -6.34
CA ARG A 156 -45.23 -0.71 -7.70
C ARG A 156 -43.89 -1.49 -7.74
N LEU A 157 -43.01 -1.20 -6.82
CA LEU A 157 -41.73 -1.91 -6.64
C LEU A 157 -41.96 -3.39 -6.28
N ARG A 158 -42.89 -3.69 -5.39
CA ARG A 158 -43.26 -5.05 -5.04
C ARG A 158 -43.81 -5.82 -6.25
N SER A 159 -44.72 -5.21 -7.00
CA SER A 159 -45.30 -5.85 -8.18
C SER A 159 -44.27 -6.12 -9.26
N GLN A 160 -43.28 -5.24 -9.42
CA GLN A 160 -42.18 -5.43 -10.37
C GLN A 160 -41.19 -6.53 -9.93
N ILE A 161 -40.97 -6.69 -8.62
CA ILE A 161 -40.15 -7.78 -8.08
C ILE A 161 -40.89 -9.10 -8.21
N GLU A 162 -42.19 -9.13 -7.88
CA GLU A 162 -43.03 -10.33 -7.98
C GLU A 162 -43.25 -10.77 -9.43
N SER A 163 -43.33 -9.82 -10.38
CA SER A 163 -43.44 -10.11 -11.81
C SER A 163 -42.12 -10.52 -12.45
N GLY A 164 -40.98 -10.41 -11.76
CA GLY A 164 -39.66 -10.71 -12.29
C GLY A 164 -39.12 -9.68 -13.26
N GLU A 165 -39.78 -8.50 -13.38
CA GLU A 165 -39.26 -7.38 -14.19
C GLU A 165 -38.05 -6.69 -13.56
N LEU A 166 -37.93 -6.76 -12.23
CA LEU A 166 -36.72 -6.36 -11.50
C LEU A 166 -36.11 -7.63 -10.90
N THR A 167 -35.06 -8.12 -11.51
CA THR A 167 -34.22 -9.13 -10.88
C THR A 167 -33.41 -8.43 -9.78
N ALA A 168 -33.48 -8.99 -8.56
CA ALA A 168 -32.61 -8.60 -7.45
C ALA A 168 -31.19 -9.18 -7.71
N ASP A 169 -30.56 -8.76 -8.81
CA ASP A 169 -29.14 -8.99 -9.04
C ASP A 169 -28.35 -7.98 -8.20
N VAL A 170 -27.98 -8.43 -7.01
CA VAL A 170 -27.01 -7.79 -6.12
C VAL A 170 -25.75 -8.63 -6.07
#